data_45817d85683d87a0838b0b81fb8b5423
#
_entry.id   45817d85683d87a0838b0b81fb8b5423
#
_cell.length_a   1.000
_cell.length_b   1.000
_cell.length_c   1.000
_cell.angle_alpha   90.00
_cell.angle_beta   90.00
_cell.angle_gamma   90.00
#
_symmetry.space_group_name_H-M   'P 1'
#
loop_
_entity.id
_entity.type
_entity.pdbx_description
1 polymer ?
#
loop_
_entity_poly.entity_id
_entity_poly.type
_entity_poly.pdbx_seq_one_letter_code
_entity_poly.pdbx_strand_id
1 'polypeptide(L)'
;MNGAHAAGRPVVSVIVPAYNAAEFLQGAIERRLEQTLAVDSTAIEIIVVDDGSTDATATIGARAATTHASVHFFRQERNGGVARTRARAVAESRGDFLWFVDCDDDWADSALEKLVAAARSTGADVVVCGAEYVYPGQRRPLAVPALTDPITGTEAFGLLLDGELTGHLWNKLFRRSLTRDIEFTPARVHSDLAMVAQLIAAADRVAFISDVLYSYVVRGGSIIRSGSRRAESLLLVEQAVTTAAITLDTRIISSNSYGYFRLRYVLLSGLKDALNGPYDSEERDEIVAELRSRLTWRLVLLAARRRDWKRLALAGTAKVSIGLHRRVLRLAAEKGAP
;
A
#
# COMPACT_ATOMS: atom_id res chain seq x y z
N MET A 1 6.72 16.55 -26.76
CA MET A 1 8.02 16.07 -27.24
C MET A 1 8.10 14.59 -26.90
N ASN A 2 8.03 13.71 -27.90
CA ASN A 2 8.20 12.27 -27.71
C ASN A 2 9.65 12.03 -27.28
N GLY A 3 9.87 11.80 -25.99
CA GLY A 3 11.17 11.32 -25.52
C GLY A 3 11.43 9.95 -26.11
N ALA A 4 12.36 9.86 -27.04
CA ALA A 4 12.82 8.61 -27.62
C ALA A 4 13.24 7.68 -26.46
N HIS A 5 12.59 6.55 -26.34
CA HIS A 5 12.98 5.47 -25.44
C HIS A 5 14.40 5.06 -25.80
N ALA A 6 15.34 5.19 -24.86
CA ALA A 6 16.72 4.76 -25.12
C ALA A 6 16.70 3.26 -25.40
N ALA A 7 17.14 2.85 -26.58
CA ALA A 7 17.13 1.46 -27.00
C ALA A 7 17.80 0.57 -25.94
N GLY A 8 17.06 -0.41 -25.39
CA GLY A 8 17.55 -1.38 -24.41
C GLY A 8 17.18 -1.10 -22.95
N ARG A 9 16.37 -0.04 -22.64
CA ARG A 9 15.90 0.21 -21.27
C ARG A 9 14.44 -0.25 -21.10
N PRO A 10 14.09 -0.99 -20.02
CA PRO A 10 12.70 -1.37 -19.79
C PRO A 10 11.77 -0.17 -19.59
N VAL A 11 10.51 -0.32 -20.02
CA VAL A 11 9.46 0.66 -19.72
C VAL A 11 9.03 0.53 -18.27
N VAL A 12 8.82 -0.73 -17.81
CA VAL A 12 8.34 -1.03 -16.48
C VAL A 12 9.25 -2.03 -15.78
N SER A 13 9.62 -1.73 -14.54
CA SER A 13 10.15 -2.72 -13.59
C SER A 13 9.01 -3.21 -12.70
N VAL A 14 8.68 -4.48 -12.79
CA VAL A 14 7.71 -5.13 -11.92
C VAL A 14 8.42 -5.63 -10.67
N ILE A 15 8.05 -5.10 -9.52
CA ILE A 15 8.67 -5.36 -8.22
C ILE A 15 7.92 -6.45 -7.49
N VAL A 16 8.59 -7.56 -7.19
CA VAL A 16 8.02 -8.76 -6.58
C VAL A 16 8.77 -9.09 -5.30
N PRO A 17 8.37 -8.59 -4.14
CA PRO A 17 8.89 -9.08 -2.87
C PRO A 17 8.35 -10.51 -2.63
N ALA A 18 9.21 -11.42 -2.18
CA ALA A 18 8.85 -12.80 -1.91
C ALA A 18 9.41 -13.26 -0.56
N TYR A 19 8.58 -13.92 0.25
CA TYR A 19 8.99 -14.60 1.46
C TYR A 19 8.12 -15.82 1.71
N ASN A 20 8.71 -17.01 1.70
CA ASN A 20 8.01 -18.29 1.79
C ASN A 20 6.80 -18.37 0.82
N ALA A 21 7.07 -18.05 -0.44
CA ALA A 21 6.09 -17.89 -1.51
C ALA A 21 6.21 -18.96 -2.60
N ALA A 22 6.78 -20.13 -2.30
CA ALA A 22 7.04 -21.20 -3.28
C ALA A 22 5.79 -21.63 -4.03
N GLU A 23 4.62 -21.62 -3.37
CA GLU A 23 3.34 -21.99 -3.96
C GLU A 23 2.89 -21.03 -5.08
N PHE A 24 3.24 -19.75 -4.97
CA PHE A 24 2.69 -18.68 -5.82
C PHE A 24 3.69 -18.12 -6.83
N LEU A 25 4.98 -18.10 -6.47
CA LEU A 25 6.01 -17.34 -7.20
C LEU A 25 6.14 -17.75 -8.66
N GLN A 26 6.10 -19.05 -8.98
CA GLN A 26 6.21 -19.53 -10.35
C GLN A 26 5.09 -18.96 -11.23
N GLY A 27 3.82 -19.17 -10.84
CA GLY A 27 2.66 -18.65 -11.57
C GLY A 27 2.63 -17.13 -11.63
N ALA A 28 3.11 -16.45 -10.58
CA ALA A 28 3.23 -15.01 -10.57
C ALA A 28 4.21 -14.48 -11.62
N ILE A 29 5.35 -15.14 -11.82
CA ILE A 29 6.34 -14.76 -12.84
C ILE A 29 5.76 -15.03 -14.23
N GLU A 30 5.15 -16.17 -14.46
CA GLU A 30 4.55 -16.56 -15.75
C GLU A 30 3.49 -15.54 -16.19
N ARG A 31 2.53 -15.20 -15.33
CA ARG A 31 1.50 -14.18 -15.63
C ARG A 31 2.08 -12.79 -15.96
N ARG A 32 3.27 -12.43 -15.48
CA ARG A 32 3.92 -11.16 -15.84
C ARG A 32 4.58 -11.20 -17.19
N LEU A 33 5.06 -12.37 -17.59
CA LEU A 33 5.61 -12.59 -18.93
C LEU A 33 4.50 -12.60 -20.00
N GLU A 34 3.25 -12.89 -19.61
CA GLU A 34 2.05 -12.91 -20.47
C GLU A 34 1.39 -11.53 -20.65
N GLN A 35 1.89 -10.47 -19.96
CA GLN A 35 1.33 -9.13 -20.13
C GLN A 35 1.43 -8.64 -21.60
N THR A 36 0.36 -8.02 -22.09
CA THR A 36 0.29 -7.54 -23.50
C THR A 36 1.40 -6.54 -23.85
N LEU A 37 1.86 -5.74 -22.88
CA LEU A 37 3.02 -4.87 -23.02
C LEU A 37 4.32 -5.65 -23.28
N ALA A 38 4.40 -6.90 -22.83
CA ALA A 38 5.57 -7.76 -22.99
C ALA A 38 5.76 -8.35 -24.41
N VAL A 39 4.88 -8.00 -25.35
CA VAL A 39 5.05 -8.35 -26.80
C VAL A 39 6.36 -7.77 -27.33
N ASP A 40 6.79 -6.61 -26.81
CA ASP A 40 8.18 -6.17 -26.88
C ASP A 40 8.93 -6.75 -25.67
N SER A 41 9.72 -7.79 -25.88
CA SER A 41 10.47 -8.52 -24.84
C SER A 41 11.43 -7.65 -24.03
N THR A 42 11.69 -6.43 -24.45
CA THR A 42 12.52 -5.44 -23.74
C THR A 42 11.71 -4.46 -22.91
N ALA A 43 10.37 -4.46 -23.03
CA ALA A 43 9.52 -3.44 -22.38
C ALA A 43 9.36 -3.67 -20.87
N ILE A 44 9.52 -4.90 -20.37
CA ILE A 44 9.29 -5.27 -18.98
C ILE A 44 10.53 -5.98 -18.42
N GLU A 45 10.96 -5.58 -17.23
CA GLU A 45 11.83 -6.38 -16.38
C GLU A 45 11.07 -6.78 -15.10
N ILE A 46 11.36 -7.96 -14.56
CA ILE A 46 10.77 -8.49 -13.33
C ILE A 46 11.87 -8.61 -12.29
N ILE A 47 11.74 -7.88 -11.20
CA ILE A 47 12.70 -7.86 -10.09
C ILE A 47 12.10 -8.66 -8.93
N VAL A 48 12.54 -9.89 -8.77
CA VAL A 48 12.18 -10.76 -7.65
C VAL A 48 13.22 -10.62 -6.55
N VAL A 49 12.78 -10.25 -5.35
CA VAL A 49 13.67 -10.22 -4.18
C VAL A 49 13.13 -11.17 -3.11
N ASP A 50 13.89 -12.23 -2.86
CA ASP A 50 13.63 -13.20 -1.78
C ASP A 50 14.13 -12.65 -0.43
N ASP A 51 13.24 -12.50 0.52
CA ASP A 51 13.52 -11.99 1.87
C ASP A 51 14.02 -13.08 2.83
N GLY A 52 14.94 -13.92 2.36
CA GLY A 52 15.54 -14.97 3.18
C GLY A 52 14.59 -16.15 3.46
N SER A 53 13.85 -16.60 2.43
CA SER A 53 12.92 -17.73 2.54
C SER A 53 13.60 -19.02 2.96
N THR A 54 12.83 -19.87 3.64
CA THR A 54 13.22 -21.21 4.12
C THR A 54 12.61 -22.36 3.29
N ASP A 55 11.68 -22.02 2.39
CA ASP A 55 11.04 -22.95 1.45
C ASP A 55 11.74 -22.94 0.07
N ALA A 56 11.08 -23.48 -0.96
CA ALA A 56 11.61 -23.53 -2.32
C ALA A 56 11.61 -22.19 -3.09
N THR A 57 11.18 -21.07 -2.47
CA THR A 57 11.08 -19.75 -3.11
C THR A 57 12.39 -19.36 -3.81
N ALA A 58 13.52 -19.49 -3.12
CA ALA A 58 14.83 -19.13 -3.68
C ALA A 58 15.20 -19.98 -4.91
N THR A 59 14.90 -21.28 -4.88
CA THR A 59 15.16 -22.19 -6.01
C THR A 59 14.32 -21.83 -7.22
N ILE A 60 13.03 -21.50 -7.01
CA ILE A 60 12.11 -21.09 -8.07
C ILE A 60 12.57 -19.76 -8.70
N GLY A 61 12.89 -18.75 -7.89
CA GLY A 61 13.36 -17.45 -8.38
C GLY A 61 14.67 -17.54 -9.15
N ALA A 62 15.65 -18.29 -8.67
CA ALA A 62 16.92 -18.51 -9.36
C ALA A 62 16.73 -19.23 -10.71
N ARG A 63 15.88 -20.25 -10.76
CA ARG A 63 15.53 -20.95 -12.00
C ARG A 63 14.87 -20.00 -13.01
N ALA A 64 13.90 -19.20 -12.57
CA ALA A 64 13.24 -18.24 -13.44
C ALA A 64 14.23 -17.24 -14.06
N ALA A 65 15.17 -16.73 -13.27
CA ALA A 65 16.22 -15.82 -13.78
C ALA A 65 17.18 -16.46 -14.78
N THR A 66 17.41 -17.77 -14.71
CA THR A 66 18.20 -18.49 -15.73
C THR A 66 17.42 -18.79 -16.99
N THR A 67 16.09 -18.92 -16.89
CA THR A 67 15.21 -19.27 -18.02
C THR A 67 14.76 -18.05 -18.80
N HIS A 68 14.58 -16.90 -18.15
CA HIS A 68 14.01 -15.68 -18.73
C HIS A 68 14.95 -14.50 -18.52
N ALA A 69 15.50 -13.94 -19.59
CA ALA A 69 16.44 -12.80 -19.54
C ALA A 69 15.85 -11.52 -18.92
N SER A 70 14.51 -11.37 -18.93
CA SER A 70 13.80 -10.25 -18.30
C SER A 70 13.55 -10.44 -16.80
N VAL A 71 13.87 -11.60 -16.22
CA VAL A 71 13.71 -11.90 -14.80
C VAL A 71 15.04 -11.74 -14.07
N HIS A 72 15.08 -10.90 -13.06
CA HIS A 72 16.24 -10.70 -12.20
C HIS A 72 15.89 -11.16 -10.79
N PHE A 73 16.71 -12.04 -10.22
CA PHE A 73 16.50 -12.61 -8.90
C PHE A 73 17.59 -12.19 -7.93
N PHE A 74 17.18 -11.70 -6.77
CA PHE A 74 18.07 -11.32 -5.67
C PHE A 74 17.59 -12.00 -4.38
N ARG A 75 18.53 -12.45 -3.55
CA ARG A 75 18.24 -13.05 -2.26
C ARG A 75 18.86 -12.24 -1.13
N GLN A 76 18.13 -12.05 -0.04
CA GLN A 76 18.64 -11.54 1.22
C GLN A 76 19.10 -12.70 2.12
N GLU A 77 20.14 -12.50 2.92
CA GLU A 77 20.67 -13.53 3.81
C GLU A 77 19.67 -13.95 4.90
N ARG A 78 18.83 -13.01 5.34
CA ARG A 78 17.82 -13.22 6.38
C ARG A 78 16.60 -12.32 6.13
N ASN A 79 15.47 -12.72 6.70
CA ASN A 79 14.26 -11.91 6.65
C ASN A 79 14.51 -10.53 7.27
N GLY A 80 14.32 -9.49 6.46
CA GLY A 80 14.47 -8.08 6.82
C GLY A 80 13.16 -7.30 6.71
N GLY A 81 12.09 -7.96 6.28
CA GLY A 81 10.76 -7.38 6.08
C GLY A 81 10.58 -6.72 4.71
N VAL A 82 9.31 -6.58 4.33
CA VAL A 82 8.90 -6.13 2.98
C VAL A 82 9.45 -4.75 2.59
N ALA A 83 9.63 -3.84 3.54
CA ALA A 83 10.18 -2.51 3.28
C ALA A 83 11.63 -2.59 2.76
N ARG A 84 12.47 -3.41 3.41
CA ARG A 84 13.86 -3.64 2.98
C ARG A 84 13.92 -4.38 1.64
N THR A 85 13.02 -5.32 1.44
CA THR A 85 12.91 -6.09 0.20
C THR A 85 12.54 -5.18 -0.97
N ARG A 86 11.57 -4.28 -0.79
CA ARG A 86 11.20 -3.26 -1.77
C ARG A 86 12.34 -2.26 -2.04
N ALA A 87 13.03 -1.82 -1.00
CA ALA A 87 14.20 -0.93 -1.15
C ALA A 87 15.26 -1.56 -2.06
N ARG A 88 15.59 -2.82 -1.83
CA ARG A 88 16.52 -3.57 -2.68
C ARG A 88 16.00 -3.67 -4.12
N ALA A 89 14.75 -4.03 -4.32
CA ALA A 89 14.17 -4.17 -5.64
C ALA A 89 14.15 -2.85 -6.43
N VAL A 90 13.83 -1.74 -5.76
CA VAL A 90 13.89 -0.39 -6.39
C VAL A 90 15.31 -0.01 -6.76
N ALA A 91 16.30 -0.32 -5.93
CA ALA A 91 17.71 -0.05 -6.23
C ALA A 91 18.22 -0.82 -7.47
N GLU A 92 17.71 -2.03 -7.70
CA GLU A 92 18.07 -2.87 -8.86
C GLU A 92 17.24 -2.53 -10.12
N SER A 93 16.16 -1.76 -9.99
CA SER A 93 15.25 -1.43 -11.08
C SER A 93 15.83 -0.44 -12.07
N ARG A 94 15.51 -0.64 -13.37
CA ARG A 94 15.98 0.21 -14.49
C ARG A 94 14.85 0.82 -15.29
N GLY A 95 13.62 0.31 -15.14
CA GLY A 95 12.44 0.79 -15.86
C GLY A 95 12.14 2.26 -15.60
N ASP A 96 11.42 2.89 -16.52
CA ASP A 96 10.95 4.27 -16.35
C ASP A 96 9.84 4.33 -15.30
N PHE A 97 9.06 3.26 -15.18
CA PHE A 97 8.00 3.10 -14.20
C PHE A 97 8.24 1.87 -13.32
N LEU A 98 7.66 1.91 -12.13
CA LEU A 98 7.65 0.82 -11.15
C LEU A 98 6.22 0.36 -10.92
N TRP A 99 6.01 -0.95 -10.90
CA TRP A 99 4.76 -1.58 -10.49
C TRP A 99 5.05 -2.59 -9.39
N PHE A 100 4.45 -2.38 -8.21
CA PHE A 100 4.62 -3.26 -7.06
C PHE A 100 3.46 -4.25 -7.00
N VAL A 101 3.76 -5.54 -6.91
CA VAL A 101 2.74 -6.59 -6.91
C VAL A 101 3.11 -7.70 -5.93
N ASP A 102 2.10 -8.27 -5.29
CA ASP A 102 2.28 -9.40 -4.41
C ASP A 102 2.20 -10.71 -5.24
N CYS A 103 3.00 -11.74 -4.90
CA CYS A 103 3.08 -12.97 -5.71
C CYS A 103 1.83 -13.84 -5.62
N ASP A 104 1.01 -13.64 -4.62
CA ASP A 104 -0.22 -14.39 -4.37
C ASP A 104 -1.50 -13.72 -4.91
N ASP A 105 -1.37 -12.59 -5.62
CA ASP A 105 -2.47 -11.85 -6.22
C ASP A 105 -2.60 -12.10 -7.73
N ASP A 106 -3.68 -11.55 -8.32
CA ASP A 106 -3.99 -11.66 -9.73
C ASP A 106 -4.23 -10.30 -10.39
N TRP A 107 -4.13 -10.22 -11.72
CA TRP A 107 -4.29 -8.98 -12.50
C TRP A 107 -4.62 -9.28 -13.95
N ALA A 108 -5.15 -8.27 -14.66
CA ALA A 108 -5.48 -8.37 -16.07
C ALA A 108 -4.22 -8.41 -16.95
N ASP A 109 -4.25 -9.17 -18.06
CA ASP A 109 -3.13 -9.26 -19.01
C ASP A 109 -2.80 -7.89 -19.64
N SER A 110 -3.79 -7.00 -19.75
CA SER A 110 -3.64 -5.64 -20.27
C SER A 110 -3.28 -4.60 -19.21
N ALA A 111 -2.97 -5.00 -17.97
CA ALA A 111 -2.76 -4.07 -16.87
C ALA A 111 -1.63 -3.08 -17.15
N LEU A 112 -0.44 -3.57 -17.50
CA LEU A 112 0.71 -2.71 -17.76
C LEU A 112 0.53 -1.84 -19.01
N GLU A 113 -0.06 -2.39 -20.07
CA GLU A 113 -0.36 -1.63 -21.30
C GLU A 113 -1.24 -0.42 -20.99
N LYS A 114 -2.36 -0.62 -20.28
CA LYS A 114 -3.29 0.46 -19.94
C LYS A 114 -2.69 1.48 -18.96
N LEU A 115 -1.97 1.02 -17.94
CA LEU A 115 -1.31 1.90 -16.99
C LEU A 115 -0.25 2.77 -17.67
N VAL A 116 0.59 2.19 -18.53
CA VAL A 116 1.63 2.93 -19.26
C VAL A 116 1.01 3.87 -20.29
N ALA A 117 -0.03 3.43 -21.02
CA ALA A 117 -0.75 4.31 -21.96
C ALA A 117 -1.33 5.53 -21.24
N ALA A 118 -1.97 5.35 -20.10
CA ALA A 118 -2.48 6.45 -19.28
C ALA A 118 -1.36 7.39 -18.79
N ALA A 119 -0.24 6.83 -18.28
CA ALA A 119 0.90 7.64 -17.85
C ALA A 119 1.47 8.49 -18.98
N ARG A 120 1.59 7.92 -20.18
CA ARG A 120 2.13 8.62 -21.37
C ARG A 120 1.17 9.69 -21.92
N SER A 121 -0.11 9.36 -22.03
CA SER A 121 -1.12 10.29 -22.59
C SER A 121 -1.37 11.50 -21.69
N THR A 122 -1.30 11.31 -20.38
CA THR A 122 -1.58 12.38 -19.40
C THR A 122 -0.31 13.07 -18.88
N GLY A 123 0.87 12.49 -19.12
CA GLY A 123 2.12 12.92 -18.50
C GLY A 123 2.19 12.64 -16.99
N ALA A 124 1.34 11.73 -16.48
CA ALA A 124 1.27 11.46 -15.05
C ALA A 124 2.52 10.75 -14.51
N ASP A 125 2.87 11.09 -13.28
CA ASP A 125 3.92 10.43 -12.50
C ASP A 125 3.38 9.22 -11.73
N VAL A 126 2.09 9.26 -11.38
CA VAL A 126 1.36 8.16 -10.76
C VAL A 126 0.08 7.91 -11.53
N VAL A 127 -0.19 6.65 -11.87
CA VAL A 127 -1.49 6.23 -12.43
C VAL A 127 -2.14 5.25 -11.46
N VAL A 128 -3.38 5.51 -11.10
CA VAL A 128 -4.19 4.68 -10.21
C VAL A 128 -5.25 3.95 -11.04
N CYS A 129 -5.34 2.63 -10.91
CA CYS A 129 -6.38 1.84 -11.56
C CYS A 129 -7.42 1.30 -10.58
N GLY A 130 -8.57 0.90 -11.12
CA GLY A 130 -9.55 0.11 -10.40
C GLY A 130 -8.99 -1.23 -9.97
N ALA A 131 -9.53 -1.75 -8.87
CA ALA A 131 -9.16 -3.03 -8.32
C ALA A 131 -10.35 -3.69 -7.61
N GLU A 132 -10.18 -4.94 -7.21
CA GLU A 132 -11.19 -5.68 -6.47
C GLU A 132 -10.57 -6.59 -5.40
N TYR A 133 -11.33 -6.85 -4.35
CA TYR A 133 -11.04 -7.93 -3.41
C TYR A 133 -11.76 -9.19 -3.84
N VAL A 134 -11.02 -10.29 -3.97
CA VAL A 134 -11.55 -11.61 -4.37
C VAL A 134 -11.64 -12.49 -3.14
N TYR A 135 -12.86 -12.76 -2.69
CA TYR A 135 -13.17 -13.73 -1.63
C TYR A 135 -13.71 -15.02 -2.24
N PRO A 136 -13.73 -16.14 -1.53
CA PRO A 136 -14.45 -17.34 -1.98
C PRO A 136 -15.92 -17.00 -2.29
N GLY A 137 -16.30 -17.13 -3.58
CA GLY A 137 -17.66 -16.85 -4.08
C GLY A 137 -18.09 -15.38 -4.13
N GLN A 138 -17.23 -14.43 -3.86
CA GLN A 138 -17.58 -13.00 -3.88
C GLN A 138 -16.41 -12.11 -4.36
N ARG A 139 -16.72 -11.15 -5.23
CA ARG A 139 -15.81 -10.06 -5.60
C ARG A 139 -16.36 -8.74 -5.07
N ARG A 140 -15.50 -7.91 -4.50
CA ARG A 140 -15.86 -6.58 -3.97
C ARG A 140 -14.98 -5.53 -4.64
N PRO A 141 -15.54 -4.60 -5.42
CA PRO A 141 -14.74 -3.55 -6.03
C PRO A 141 -14.09 -2.66 -4.97
N LEU A 142 -12.88 -2.26 -5.22
CA LEU A 142 -12.20 -1.19 -4.53
C LEU A 142 -12.45 0.09 -5.30
N ALA A 143 -13.21 1.00 -4.71
CA ALA A 143 -13.52 2.28 -5.34
C ALA A 143 -12.23 3.09 -5.57
N VAL A 144 -12.13 3.70 -6.74
CA VAL A 144 -11.15 4.72 -7.07
C VAL A 144 -11.89 6.02 -7.37
N PRO A 145 -11.28 7.19 -7.13
CA PRO A 145 -11.87 8.46 -7.51
C PRO A 145 -12.25 8.50 -8.99
N ALA A 146 -13.49 8.87 -9.30
CA ALA A 146 -13.99 8.97 -10.67
C ALA A 146 -13.58 10.31 -11.31
N LEU A 147 -12.26 10.49 -11.47
CA LEU A 147 -11.66 11.69 -12.06
C LEU A 147 -11.21 11.39 -13.49
N THR A 148 -11.62 12.24 -14.45
CA THR A 148 -11.24 12.13 -15.87
C THR A 148 -9.94 12.86 -16.17
N ASP A 149 -9.69 13.96 -15.48
CA ASP A 149 -8.49 14.76 -15.63
C ASP A 149 -7.49 14.44 -14.53
N PRO A 150 -6.19 14.47 -14.83
CA PRO A 150 -5.16 14.32 -13.82
C PRO A 150 -5.20 15.46 -12.81
N ILE A 151 -4.93 15.14 -11.56
CA ILE A 151 -4.83 16.09 -10.45
C ILE A 151 -3.39 16.24 -9.98
N THR A 152 -3.10 17.26 -9.17
CA THR A 152 -1.79 17.45 -8.55
C THR A 152 -1.52 16.41 -7.46
N GLY A 153 -0.24 16.18 -7.15
CA GLY A 153 0.14 15.35 -6.01
C GLY A 153 -0.44 15.85 -4.69
N THR A 154 -0.54 17.17 -4.51
CA THR A 154 -1.16 17.78 -3.30
C THR A 154 -2.65 17.42 -3.18
N GLU A 155 -3.41 17.49 -4.28
CA GLU A 155 -4.82 17.10 -4.30
C GLU A 155 -4.98 15.61 -4.03
N ALA A 156 -4.16 14.76 -4.70
CA ALA A 156 -4.15 13.32 -4.48
C ALA A 156 -3.77 12.94 -3.04
N PHE A 157 -2.84 13.69 -2.42
CA PHE A 157 -2.48 13.52 -1.02
C PHE A 157 -3.67 13.84 -0.09
N GLY A 158 -4.45 14.87 -0.42
CA GLY A 158 -5.71 15.16 0.27
C GLY A 158 -6.68 13.98 0.22
N LEU A 159 -6.90 13.38 -0.96
CA LEU A 159 -7.74 12.18 -1.12
C LEU A 159 -7.21 10.98 -0.33
N LEU A 160 -5.89 10.81 -0.23
CA LEU A 160 -5.26 9.78 0.60
C LEU A 160 -5.55 9.99 2.08
N LEU A 161 -5.40 11.20 2.59
CA LEU A 161 -5.71 11.57 3.98
C LEU A 161 -7.19 11.36 4.31
N ASP A 162 -8.08 11.68 3.39
CA ASP A 162 -9.53 11.50 3.54
C ASP A 162 -9.97 10.04 3.36
N GLY A 163 -9.12 9.20 2.73
CA GLY A 163 -9.33 7.79 2.49
C GLY A 163 -10.20 7.49 1.28
N GLU A 164 -10.29 8.44 0.38
CA GLU A 164 -10.88 8.29 -0.94
C GLU A 164 -9.88 7.66 -1.91
N LEU A 165 -8.57 7.90 -1.70
CA LEU A 165 -7.48 7.18 -2.32
C LEU A 165 -6.87 6.18 -1.31
N THR A 166 -6.63 4.95 -1.75
CA THR A 166 -6.07 3.91 -0.89
C THR A 166 -4.55 3.96 -0.83
N GLY A 167 -3.98 3.51 0.31
CA GLY A 167 -2.54 3.37 0.50
C GLY A 167 -1.94 2.09 -0.08
N HIS A 168 -2.64 1.38 -0.97
CA HIS A 168 -2.09 0.18 -1.61
C HIS A 168 -1.13 0.55 -2.75
N LEU A 169 -0.02 -0.16 -2.86
CA LEU A 169 0.94 0.00 -3.94
C LEU A 169 0.47 -0.67 -5.24
N TRP A 170 -0.13 -1.84 -5.13
CA TRP A 170 -0.36 -2.77 -6.23
C TRP A 170 -1.37 -2.28 -7.29
N ASN A 171 -2.28 -1.37 -6.99
CA ASN A 171 -3.16 -0.74 -7.97
C ASN A 171 -2.63 0.60 -8.51
N LYS A 172 -1.33 0.80 -8.46
CA LYS A 172 -0.69 2.03 -8.91
C LYS A 172 0.59 1.76 -9.67
N LEU A 173 0.77 2.49 -10.76
CA LEU A 173 2.04 2.60 -11.49
C LEU A 173 2.72 3.90 -11.07
N PHE A 174 4.01 3.85 -10.76
CA PHE A 174 4.78 5.00 -10.29
C PHE A 174 5.95 5.28 -11.25
N ARG A 175 6.17 6.55 -11.58
CA ARG A 175 7.42 6.96 -12.25
C ARG A 175 8.60 6.69 -11.33
N ARG A 176 9.61 5.98 -11.81
CA ARG A 176 10.77 5.57 -10.99
C ARG A 176 11.51 6.74 -10.35
N SER A 177 11.55 7.92 -10.99
CA SER A 177 12.19 9.10 -10.42
C SER A 177 11.61 9.56 -9.07
N LEU A 178 10.36 9.23 -8.77
CA LEU A 178 9.73 9.55 -7.49
C LEU A 178 10.39 8.82 -6.30
N THR A 179 11.14 7.74 -6.57
CA THR A 179 11.77 6.95 -5.50
C THR A 179 13.14 7.45 -5.04
N ARG A 180 13.63 8.56 -5.56
CA ARG A 180 14.99 9.07 -5.25
C ARG A 180 15.19 9.40 -3.78
N ASP A 181 14.17 10.03 -3.18
CA ASP A 181 14.27 10.61 -1.85
C ASP A 181 13.25 10.00 -0.85
N ILE A 182 12.67 8.81 -1.20
CA ILE A 182 11.75 8.13 -0.29
C ILE A 182 12.48 7.31 0.77
N GLU A 183 11.91 7.29 1.96
CA GLU A 183 12.32 6.41 3.04
C GLU A 183 11.45 5.15 3.06
N PHE A 184 12.09 3.98 3.01
CA PHE A 184 11.40 2.70 3.15
C PHE A 184 11.11 2.42 4.63
N THR A 185 9.96 2.90 5.10
CA THR A 185 9.54 2.80 6.50
C THR A 185 9.46 1.34 6.95
N PRO A 186 10.19 0.93 8.01
CA PRO A 186 10.25 -0.46 8.46
C PRO A 186 9.01 -0.89 9.27
N ALA A 187 7.83 -0.47 8.84
CA ALA A 187 6.56 -0.87 9.41
C ALA A 187 6.21 -2.30 8.98
N ARG A 188 5.87 -3.18 9.94
CA ARG A 188 5.47 -4.57 9.66
C ARG A 188 4.13 -4.66 8.94
N VAL A 189 3.23 -3.70 9.19
CA VAL A 189 1.93 -3.55 8.52
C VAL A 189 1.77 -2.12 8.02
N HIS A 190 1.03 -1.96 6.93
CA HIS A 190 0.75 -0.65 6.31
C HIS A 190 2.00 0.12 5.81
N SER A 191 3.15 -0.55 5.61
CA SER A 191 4.33 0.04 4.96
C SER A 191 4.01 0.58 3.56
N ASP A 192 3.03 0.01 2.89
CA ASP A 192 2.49 0.46 1.60
C ASP A 192 1.97 1.90 1.70
N LEU A 193 1.15 2.19 2.72
CA LEU A 193 0.60 3.54 2.92
C LEU A 193 1.72 4.57 3.16
N ALA A 194 2.74 4.22 3.96
CA ALA A 194 3.89 5.09 4.19
C ALA A 194 4.64 5.40 2.89
N MET A 195 4.81 4.41 2.03
CA MET A 195 5.48 4.56 0.74
C MET A 195 4.60 5.34 -0.26
N VAL A 196 3.31 5.01 -0.37
CA VAL A 196 2.35 5.70 -1.25
C VAL A 196 2.24 7.18 -0.88
N ALA A 197 2.20 7.53 0.41
CA ALA A 197 2.15 8.90 0.85
C ALA A 197 3.35 9.72 0.36
N GLN A 198 4.57 9.17 0.47
CA GLN A 198 5.78 9.82 0.02
C GLN A 198 5.83 9.95 -1.52
N LEU A 199 5.45 8.88 -2.25
CA LEU A 199 5.43 8.87 -3.71
C LEU A 199 4.41 9.86 -4.28
N ILE A 200 3.22 9.95 -3.67
CA ILE A 200 2.20 10.93 -4.07
C ILE A 200 2.65 12.35 -3.74
N ALA A 201 3.29 12.56 -2.59
CA ALA A 201 3.83 13.87 -2.22
C ALA A 201 4.93 14.34 -3.17
N ALA A 202 5.70 13.43 -3.76
CA ALA A 202 6.74 13.74 -4.73
C ALA A 202 6.22 13.88 -6.19
N ALA A 203 4.95 13.54 -6.44
CA ALA A 203 4.37 13.55 -7.78
C ALA A 203 3.85 14.94 -8.16
N ASP A 204 4.13 15.39 -9.38
CA ASP A 204 3.51 16.58 -9.93
C ASP A 204 2.08 16.29 -10.41
N ARG A 205 1.86 15.08 -10.97
CA ARG A 205 0.61 14.72 -11.64
C ARG A 205 0.19 13.28 -11.35
N VAL A 206 -1.07 13.10 -10.94
CA VAL A 206 -1.71 11.81 -10.65
C VAL A 206 -2.93 11.62 -11.53
N ALA A 207 -2.97 10.52 -12.29
CA ALA A 207 -4.08 10.15 -13.16
C ALA A 207 -4.84 8.94 -12.62
N PHE A 208 -6.10 8.80 -13.04
CA PHE A 208 -7.00 7.72 -12.63
C PHE A 208 -7.59 7.05 -13.86
N ILE A 209 -7.68 5.72 -13.83
CA ILE A 209 -8.40 4.92 -14.82
C ILE A 209 -9.39 4.01 -14.10
N SER A 210 -10.59 3.88 -14.67
CA SER A 210 -11.69 3.11 -14.04
C SER A 210 -11.55 1.60 -14.24
N ASP A 211 -10.68 1.16 -15.17
CA ASP A 211 -10.48 -0.26 -15.46
C ASP A 211 -10.05 -1.01 -14.19
N VAL A 212 -10.72 -2.12 -13.89
CA VAL A 212 -10.34 -3.04 -12.82
C VAL A 212 -9.20 -3.90 -13.34
N LEU A 213 -7.97 -3.58 -12.94
CA LEU A 213 -6.75 -4.21 -13.46
C LEU A 213 -6.04 -5.08 -12.43
N TYR A 214 -6.41 -5.02 -11.17
CA TYR A 214 -5.80 -5.79 -10.09
C TYR A 214 -6.85 -6.48 -9.22
N SER A 215 -6.62 -7.74 -8.91
CA SER A 215 -7.47 -8.58 -8.06
C SER A 215 -6.70 -9.04 -6.82
N TYR A 216 -6.97 -8.41 -5.68
CA TYR A 216 -6.40 -8.82 -4.40
C TYR A 216 -7.10 -10.07 -3.90
N VAL A 217 -6.39 -11.20 -3.84
CA VAL A 217 -6.96 -12.50 -3.45
C VAL A 217 -6.89 -12.69 -1.94
N VAL A 218 -8.04 -12.66 -1.27
CA VAL A 218 -8.13 -12.80 0.19
C VAL A 218 -8.05 -14.28 0.58
N ARG A 219 -6.92 -14.66 1.21
CA ARG A 219 -6.65 -16.03 1.67
C ARG A 219 -6.73 -16.15 3.20
N GLY A 220 -6.92 -17.37 3.70
CA GLY A 220 -7.08 -17.65 5.13
C GLY A 220 -5.88 -17.35 6.01
N GLY A 221 -4.65 -17.21 5.45
CA GLY A 221 -3.39 -16.94 6.14
C GLY A 221 -2.84 -15.52 5.98
N SER A 222 -3.60 -14.59 5.41
CA SER A 222 -3.14 -13.23 5.16
C SER A 222 -2.61 -12.55 6.43
N ILE A 223 -1.48 -11.83 6.33
CA ILE A 223 -0.86 -11.03 7.39
C ILE A 223 -1.87 -10.06 8.04
N ILE A 224 -2.88 -9.61 7.31
CA ILE A 224 -3.97 -8.78 7.82
C ILE A 224 -4.80 -9.48 8.91
N ARG A 225 -4.86 -10.82 8.90
CA ARG A 225 -5.58 -11.64 9.90
C ARG A 225 -4.67 -12.21 11.00
N SER A 226 -3.35 -12.18 10.82
CA SER A 226 -2.41 -12.60 11.87
C SER A 226 -2.50 -11.62 13.05
N GLY A 227 -2.53 -12.13 14.29
CA GLY A 227 -2.53 -11.32 15.51
C GLY A 227 -1.19 -10.60 15.72
N SER A 228 -0.76 -9.80 14.74
CA SER A 228 0.51 -9.05 14.80
C SER A 228 0.35 -7.78 15.61
N ARG A 229 1.42 -7.36 16.29
CA ARG A 229 1.53 -6.06 16.98
C ARG A 229 1.56 -4.94 15.93
N ARG A 230 0.47 -4.17 15.81
CA ARG A 230 0.29 -3.16 14.75
C ARG A 230 0.46 -1.72 15.24
N ALA A 231 0.23 -1.47 16.52
CA ALA A 231 0.24 -0.11 17.06
C ALA A 231 1.57 0.62 16.77
N GLU A 232 2.69 -0.04 16.96
CA GLU A 232 4.04 0.48 16.67
C GLU A 232 4.21 0.82 15.17
N SER A 233 3.74 -0.08 14.29
CA SER A 233 3.76 0.16 12.83
C SER A 233 2.91 1.37 12.45
N LEU A 234 1.75 1.58 13.09
CA LEU A 234 0.90 2.73 12.82
C LEU A 234 1.54 4.07 13.21
N LEU A 235 2.37 4.09 14.26
CA LEU A 235 3.14 5.28 14.63
C LEU A 235 4.23 5.59 13.59
N LEU A 236 4.93 4.58 13.09
CA LEU A 236 5.90 4.75 12.01
C LEU A 236 5.24 5.25 10.72
N VAL A 237 4.07 4.71 10.38
CA VAL A 237 3.27 5.18 9.24
C VAL A 237 2.82 6.64 9.43
N GLU A 238 2.37 7.01 10.64
CA GLU A 238 2.02 8.41 10.93
C GLU A 238 3.21 9.34 10.73
N GLN A 239 4.39 8.95 11.19
CA GLN A 239 5.61 9.73 11.01
C GLN A 239 5.92 9.93 9.52
N ALA A 240 5.90 8.87 8.72
CA ALA A 240 6.15 8.95 7.27
C ALA A 240 5.13 9.86 6.55
N VAL A 241 3.83 9.72 6.87
CA VAL A 241 2.78 10.56 6.31
C VAL A 241 2.93 12.03 6.76
N THR A 242 3.36 12.26 8.01
CA THR A 242 3.61 13.61 8.53
C THR A 242 4.78 14.27 7.80
N THR A 243 5.88 13.54 7.61
CA THR A 243 7.04 14.04 6.86
C THR A 243 6.65 14.39 5.43
N ALA A 244 5.92 13.51 4.73
CA ALA A 244 5.41 13.76 3.38
C ALA A 244 4.48 14.98 3.33
N ALA A 245 3.60 15.15 4.32
CA ALA A 245 2.72 16.31 4.42
C ALA A 245 3.50 17.63 4.59
N ILE A 246 4.53 17.63 5.45
CA ILE A 246 5.39 18.80 5.70
C ILE A 246 6.19 19.16 4.45
N THR A 247 6.68 18.17 3.71
CA THR A 247 7.41 18.38 2.44
C THR A 247 6.53 19.05 1.39
N LEU A 248 5.24 18.68 1.31
CA LEU A 248 4.28 19.32 0.41
C LEU A 248 3.90 20.75 0.87
N ASP A 249 3.39 20.86 2.08
CA ASP A 249 2.97 22.12 2.70
C ASP A 249 2.77 21.90 4.20
N THR A 250 3.51 22.64 5.00
CA THR A 250 3.44 22.58 6.47
C THR A 250 2.02 22.81 7.02
N ARG A 251 1.15 23.51 6.28
CA ARG A 251 -0.24 23.75 6.67
C ARG A 251 -1.10 22.48 6.66
N ILE A 252 -0.71 21.45 5.90
CA ILE A 252 -1.45 20.19 5.79
C ILE A 252 -1.60 19.50 7.16
N ILE A 253 -0.57 19.53 8.01
CA ILE A 253 -0.62 18.89 9.35
C ILE A 253 -1.65 19.53 10.31
N SER A 254 -2.08 20.75 10.02
CA SER A 254 -3.13 21.45 10.76
C SER A 254 -4.53 21.28 10.11
N SER A 255 -4.61 20.65 8.95
CA SER A 255 -5.85 20.47 8.19
C SER A 255 -6.81 19.47 8.85
N ASN A 256 -8.08 19.58 8.46
CA ASN A 256 -9.09 18.61 8.88
C ASN A 256 -8.85 17.23 8.24
N SER A 257 -8.32 17.15 7.03
CA SER A 257 -8.01 15.87 6.36
C SER A 257 -6.89 15.12 7.09
N TYR A 258 -5.83 15.81 7.50
CA TYR A 258 -4.77 15.21 8.31
C TYR A 258 -5.29 14.77 9.70
N GLY A 259 -6.09 15.62 10.35
CA GLY A 259 -6.75 15.23 11.60
C GLY A 259 -7.63 13.98 11.46
N TYR A 260 -8.37 13.86 10.36
CA TYR A 260 -9.22 12.70 10.07
C TYR A 260 -8.41 11.44 9.75
N PHE A 261 -7.31 11.58 9.01
CA PHE A 261 -6.34 10.49 8.81
C PHE A 261 -5.84 9.95 10.14
N ARG A 262 -5.35 10.83 11.03
CA ARG A 262 -4.87 10.45 12.37
C ARG A 262 -5.94 9.74 13.18
N LEU A 263 -7.16 10.30 13.22
CA LEU A 263 -8.28 9.69 13.92
C LEU A 263 -8.56 8.28 13.42
N ARG A 264 -8.70 8.12 12.11
CA ARG A 264 -9.13 6.89 11.46
C ARG A 264 -8.06 5.82 11.46
N TYR A 265 -6.87 6.18 10.99
CA TYR A 265 -5.79 5.22 10.69
C TYR A 265 -4.91 4.94 11.89
N VAL A 266 -4.60 5.96 12.68
CA VAL A 266 -3.65 5.83 13.78
C VAL A 266 -4.38 5.55 15.09
N LEU A 267 -5.23 6.48 15.53
CA LEU A 267 -5.78 6.42 16.89
C LEU A 267 -6.81 5.30 17.06
N LEU A 268 -7.83 5.24 16.21
CA LEU A 268 -8.88 4.21 16.36
C LEU A 268 -8.37 2.81 15.98
N SER A 269 -7.54 2.69 14.94
CA SER A 269 -6.96 1.39 14.57
C SER A 269 -5.93 0.93 15.60
N GLY A 270 -5.10 1.84 16.11
CA GLY A 270 -4.14 1.54 17.17
C GLY A 270 -4.82 1.12 18.48
N LEU A 271 -5.88 1.82 18.89
CA LEU A 271 -6.68 1.42 20.06
C LEU A 271 -7.33 0.05 19.90
N LYS A 272 -7.90 -0.23 18.70
CA LYS A 272 -8.46 -1.55 18.41
C LYS A 272 -7.37 -2.63 18.49
N ASP A 273 -6.20 -2.37 17.94
CA ASP A 273 -5.08 -3.32 17.97
C ASP A 273 -4.55 -3.54 19.39
N ALA A 274 -4.28 -2.47 20.14
CA ALA A 274 -3.82 -2.56 21.52
C ALA A 274 -4.80 -3.35 22.42
N LEU A 275 -6.09 -3.20 22.19
CA LEU A 275 -7.14 -3.87 22.99
C LEU A 275 -7.34 -5.34 22.62
N ASN A 276 -7.03 -5.77 21.40
CA ASN A 276 -7.29 -7.12 20.88
C ASN A 276 -6.00 -7.86 20.45
N GLY A 277 -4.87 -7.16 20.34
CA GLY A 277 -3.59 -7.73 19.93
C GLY A 277 -2.83 -8.45 21.06
N PRO A 278 -1.71 -9.11 20.71
CA PRO A 278 -0.91 -9.89 21.62
C PRO A 278 0.06 -9.00 22.44
N TYR A 279 -0.50 -8.10 23.22
CA TYR A 279 0.25 -7.25 24.17
C TYR A 279 0.05 -7.77 25.58
N ASP A 280 1.09 -7.69 26.43
CA ASP A 280 0.90 -7.90 27.85
C ASP A 280 0.06 -6.76 28.47
N SER A 281 -0.25 -6.84 29.78
CA SER A 281 -1.14 -5.87 30.41
C SER A 281 -0.50 -4.48 30.52
N GLU A 282 0.79 -4.40 30.82
CA GLU A 282 1.52 -3.15 31.03
C GLU A 282 1.71 -2.43 29.70
N GLU A 283 2.26 -3.10 28.68
CA GLU A 283 2.39 -2.58 27.32
C GLU A 283 1.06 -2.07 26.75
N ARG A 284 0.00 -2.86 26.93
CA ARG A 284 -1.34 -2.50 26.47
C ARG A 284 -1.81 -1.20 27.10
N ASP A 285 -1.66 -1.07 28.44
CA ASP A 285 -2.14 0.09 29.17
C ASP A 285 -1.33 1.34 28.81
N GLU A 286 -0.03 1.23 28.58
CA GLU A 286 0.81 2.31 28.05
C GLU A 286 0.37 2.79 26.67
N ILE A 287 0.22 1.85 25.70
CA ILE A 287 -0.19 2.17 24.34
C ILE A 287 -1.59 2.83 24.34
N VAL A 288 -2.52 2.27 25.12
CA VAL A 288 -3.88 2.82 25.24
C VAL A 288 -3.87 4.21 25.86
N ALA A 289 -3.05 4.44 26.90
CA ALA A 289 -2.93 5.75 27.54
C ALA A 289 -2.36 6.79 26.56
N GLU A 290 -1.30 6.44 25.81
CA GLU A 290 -0.72 7.31 24.80
C GLU A 290 -1.72 7.67 23.71
N LEU A 291 -2.34 6.70 23.06
CA LEU A 291 -3.29 6.94 21.98
C LEU A 291 -4.51 7.74 22.45
N ARG A 292 -4.99 7.50 23.67
CA ARG A 292 -6.10 8.29 24.26
C ARG A 292 -5.70 9.73 24.57
N SER A 293 -4.49 9.98 25.03
CA SER A 293 -4.00 11.34 25.27
C SER A 293 -4.04 12.19 24.00
N ARG A 294 -3.72 11.57 22.86
CA ARG A 294 -3.71 12.19 21.52
C ARG A 294 -5.11 12.30 20.90
N LEU A 295 -6.10 11.57 21.42
CA LEU A 295 -7.50 11.65 20.97
C LEU A 295 -8.19 12.86 21.62
N THR A 296 -8.24 13.97 20.89
CA THR A 296 -8.86 15.23 21.35
C THR A 296 -10.35 15.29 20.99
N TRP A 297 -11.14 16.10 21.71
CA TRP A 297 -12.53 16.39 21.36
C TRP A 297 -12.70 17.02 19.98
N ARG A 298 -11.70 17.80 19.53
CA ARG A 298 -11.67 18.34 18.16
C ARG A 298 -11.73 17.20 17.11
N LEU A 299 -10.98 16.13 17.32
CA LEU A 299 -10.99 14.95 16.41
C LEU A 299 -12.32 14.18 16.48
N VAL A 300 -12.92 14.07 17.68
CA VAL A 300 -14.25 13.45 17.84
C VAL A 300 -15.30 14.23 17.05
N LEU A 301 -15.34 15.57 17.22
CA LEU A 301 -16.26 16.45 16.51
C LEU A 301 -15.98 16.46 14.99
N LEU A 302 -14.75 16.22 14.57
CA LEU A 302 -14.41 16.11 13.14
C LEU A 302 -15.10 14.93 12.49
N ALA A 303 -15.22 13.77 13.17
CA ALA A 303 -15.98 12.64 12.67
C ALA A 303 -17.49 12.98 12.52
N ALA A 304 -18.05 13.76 13.44
CA ALA A 304 -19.44 14.24 13.33
C ALA A 304 -19.63 15.16 12.12
N ARG A 305 -18.73 16.12 11.91
CA ARG A 305 -18.78 17.05 10.77
C ARG A 305 -18.68 16.31 9.42
N ARG A 306 -17.94 15.20 9.37
CA ARG A 306 -17.81 14.33 8.19
C ARG A 306 -18.95 13.31 8.07
N ARG A 307 -19.93 13.34 8.98
CA ARG A 307 -21.06 12.37 9.05
C ARG A 307 -20.60 10.92 9.15
N ASP A 308 -19.41 10.69 9.70
CA ASP A 308 -18.88 9.35 9.95
C ASP A 308 -19.34 8.86 11.33
N TRP A 309 -20.60 8.43 11.40
CA TRP A 309 -21.27 8.05 12.65
C TRP A 309 -20.59 6.86 13.33
N LYS A 310 -20.03 5.94 12.54
CA LYS A 310 -19.27 4.80 13.07
C LYS A 310 -18.02 5.27 13.82
N ARG A 311 -17.22 6.14 13.22
CA ARG A 311 -16.01 6.66 13.85
C ARG A 311 -16.32 7.65 14.96
N LEU A 312 -17.39 8.41 14.85
CA LEU A 312 -17.88 9.24 15.95
C LEU A 312 -18.18 8.41 17.20
N ALA A 313 -18.94 7.32 17.06
CA ALA A 313 -19.24 6.42 18.17
C ALA A 313 -17.99 5.78 18.77
N LEU A 314 -17.08 5.30 17.93
CA LEU A 314 -15.81 4.72 18.36
C LEU A 314 -14.92 5.75 19.07
N ALA A 315 -14.76 6.94 18.52
CA ALA A 315 -13.93 8.00 19.09
C ALA A 315 -14.52 8.55 20.40
N GLY A 316 -15.83 8.78 20.42
CA GLY A 316 -16.55 9.24 21.62
C GLY A 316 -16.43 8.24 22.77
N THR A 317 -16.69 6.97 22.52
CA THR A 317 -16.54 5.93 23.55
C THR A 317 -15.11 5.77 24.03
N ALA A 318 -14.12 5.78 23.13
CA ALA A 318 -12.69 5.72 23.47
C ALA A 318 -12.25 6.91 24.33
N LYS A 319 -12.79 8.10 24.05
CA LYS A 319 -12.46 9.32 24.81
C LYS A 319 -13.05 9.28 26.21
N VAL A 320 -14.31 8.83 26.36
CA VAL A 320 -15.01 8.79 27.62
C VAL A 320 -14.56 7.62 28.50
N SER A 321 -14.60 6.40 27.98
CA SER A 321 -14.28 5.18 28.75
C SER A 321 -13.78 4.04 27.87
N ILE A 322 -12.63 3.48 28.21
CA ILE A 322 -12.07 2.30 27.54
C ILE A 322 -12.95 1.07 27.73
N GLY A 323 -13.57 0.93 28.89
CA GLY A 323 -14.51 -0.18 29.14
C GLY A 323 -15.73 -0.12 28.20
N LEU A 324 -16.28 1.07 27.99
CA LEU A 324 -17.37 1.28 27.03
C LEU A 324 -16.88 1.04 25.59
N HIS A 325 -15.70 1.53 25.24
CA HIS A 325 -15.12 1.33 23.91
C HIS A 325 -14.92 -0.17 23.60
N ARG A 326 -14.38 -0.95 24.53
CA ARG A 326 -14.27 -2.41 24.40
C ARG A 326 -15.62 -3.10 24.12
N ARG A 327 -16.69 -2.68 24.80
CA ARG A 327 -18.05 -3.21 24.55
C ARG A 327 -18.51 -2.90 23.13
N VAL A 328 -18.32 -1.66 22.68
CA VAL A 328 -18.69 -1.24 21.31
C VAL A 328 -17.88 -2.00 20.25
N LEU A 329 -16.59 -2.22 20.46
CA LEU A 329 -15.76 -3.01 19.55
C LEU A 329 -16.23 -4.47 19.45
N ARG A 330 -16.62 -5.10 20.56
CA ARG A 330 -17.17 -6.47 20.55
C ARG A 330 -18.48 -6.55 19.78
N LEU A 331 -19.42 -5.66 20.07
CA LEU A 331 -20.70 -5.60 19.34
C LEU A 331 -20.53 -5.32 17.84
N ALA A 332 -19.53 -4.54 17.47
CA ALA A 332 -19.21 -4.28 16.08
C ALA A 332 -18.58 -5.51 15.39
N ALA A 333 -17.79 -6.32 16.11
CA ALA A 333 -17.23 -7.57 15.61
C ALA A 333 -18.30 -8.65 15.40
N GLU A 334 -19.25 -8.77 16.32
CA GLU A 334 -20.36 -9.72 16.22
C GLU A 334 -21.32 -9.42 15.05
N LYS A 335 -21.49 -8.13 14.69
CA LYS A 335 -22.34 -7.69 13.56
C LYS A 335 -21.61 -7.60 12.23
N GLY A 336 -20.30 -7.69 12.20
CA GLY A 336 -19.43 -7.43 11.07
C GLY A 336 -18.56 -8.60 10.66
N ALA A 337 -19.04 -9.83 10.85
CA ALA A 337 -18.53 -10.93 10.04
C ALA A 337 -19.29 -10.88 8.69
N PRO A 338 -18.66 -10.98 7.57
CA PRO A 338 -17.24 -11.19 7.21
C PRO A 338 -16.38 -9.97 7.04
#